data_68c95fdfc051a24177b776d36eebda51
#
_entry.id   68c95fdfc051a24177b776d36eebda51
#
_cell.length_a   1.000
_cell.length_b   1.000
_cell.length_c   1.000
_cell.angle_alpha   90.00
_cell.angle_beta   90.00
_cell.angle_gamma   90.00
#
_symmetry.space_group_name_H-M   'P 1'
#
loop_
_entity.id
_entity.type
_entity.pdbx_description
1 polymer ?
#
loop_
_entity_poly.entity_id
_entity_poly.type
_entity_poly.pdbx_seq_one_letter_code
_entity_poly.pdbx_strand_id
1 'polypeptide(L)'
;MTHVFVSPHADDAALSCGGLIAGLRELGQMVTIVTVYSGGPGNGDRLSDYQREALGFGSKALWPNYFAFRRGNIPADYDVEVTAAGLPAWAADPERIEATQQLANTRARQFWQRAAWSRSADVSNLESPQRPVADGIPAQGSLEVVDLAAADAMEVRKIEEERYAYLVEASVVFLDLPDAAFRGYGSDEELLGTVRDDDALPYEVLRREILRLEPQMVYFPLGVGGHVDHQLCREAGLALLDEGRRWVMPGPDFAGRTSFYEDFPYAWWTDFQGPVQWNGALQLPPGIELEARYADITEQMPQKAAGIRIYASQMKRLFDSDQGMLDDLAGYHARISLAGGLQGFAERYWAPVRTEPQPF
;
A
#
# COMPACT_ATOMS: atom_id res chain seq x y z
N MET A 1 9.46 -0.19 -22.80
CA MET A 1 9.18 -1.40 -22.00
C MET A 1 7.91 -1.16 -21.20
N THR A 2 7.13 -2.19 -20.92
CA THR A 2 5.88 -2.09 -20.13
C THR A 2 6.07 -2.74 -18.77
N HIS A 3 5.77 -2.01 -17.70
CA HIS A 3 5.83 -2.48 -16.32
C HIS A 3 4.42 -2.49 -15.73
N VAL A 4 4.06 -3.56 -15.03
CA VAL A 4 2.78 -3.68 -14.34
C VAL A 4 3.03 -3.75 -12.84
N PHE A 5 2.35 -2.91 -12.07
CA PHE A 5 2.35 -2.94 -10.63
C PHE A 5 0.98 -3.42 -10.14
N VAL A 6 0.95 -4.59 -9.52
CA VAL A 6 -0.26 -5.13 -8.90
C VAL A 6 -0.41 -4.46 -7.55
N SER A 7 -1.44 -3.64 -7.41
CA SER A 7 -1.77 -2.90 -6.19
C SER A 7 -2.98 -3.57 -5.55
N PRO A 8 -2.87 -4.17 -4.36
CA PRO A 8 -4.04 -4.70 -3.67
C PRO A 8 -5.15 -3.66 -3.55
N HIS A 9 -4.83 -2.47 -3.08
CA HIS A 9 -5.76 -1.35 -2.96
C HIS A 9 -5.23 -0.12 -3.71
N ALA A 10 -6.09 0.87 -3.85
CA ALA A 10 -5.70 2.21 -4.28
C ALA A 10 -4.83 2.84 -3.18
N ASP A 11 -3.56 3.02 -3.42
CA ASP A 11 -2.48 3.58 -2.61
C ASP A 11 -1.22 2.70 -2.50
N ASP A 12 -1.35 1.37 -2.48
CA ASP A 12 -0.23 0.45 -2.21
C ASP A 12 0.94 0.60 -3.18
N ALA A 13 0.66 0.78 -4.49
CA ALA A 13 1.70 0.99 -5.49
C ALA A 13 2.45 2.32 -5.27
N ALA A 14 1.75 3.37 -4.90
CA ALA A 14 2.35 4.67 -4.60
C ALA A 14 3.20 4.62 -3.33
N LEU A 15 2.65 4.01 -2.27
CA LEU A 15 3.33 3.85 -0.99
C LEU A 15 4.60 3.02 -1.11
N SER A 16 4.53 1.88 -1.82
CA SER A 16 5.62 0.89 -1.86
C SER A 16 6.60 1.13 -3.01
N CYS A 17 6.11 1.53 -4.19
CA CYS A 17 6.89 1.58 -5.44
C CYS A 17 6.89 2.96 -6.11
N GLY A 18 6.41 4.01 -5.44
CA GLY A 18 6.20 5.33 -6.05
C GLY A 18 7.45 5.95 -6.64
N GLY A 19 8.61 5.73 -6.02
CA GLY A 19 9.89 6.19 -6.55
C GLY A 19 10.31 5.42 -7.79
N LEU A 20 10.21 4.09 -7.78
CA LEU A 20 10.50 3.25 -8.95
C LEU A 20 9.57 3.58 -10.13
N ILE A 21 8.27 3.76 -9.85
CA ILE A 21 7.28 4.14 -10.86
C ILE A 21 7.69 5.46 -11.52
N ALA A 22 7.98 6.49 -10.73
CA ALA A 22 8.43 7.79 -11.24
C ALA A 22 9.70 7.66 -12.08
N GLY A 23 10.72 6.98 -11.58
CA GLY A 23 11.98 6.76 -12.31
C GLY A 23 11.79 5.99 -13.63
N LEU A 24 10.94 4.98 -13.66
CA LEU A 24 10.60 4.26 -14.90
C LEU A 24 9.92 5.19 -15.93
N ARG A 25 9.04 6.07 -15.46
CA ARG A 25 8.37 7.05 -16.34
C ARG A 25 9.34 8.10 -16.89
N GLU A 26 10.26 8.59 -16.06
CA GLU A 26 11.34 9.50 -16.51
C GLU A 26 12.21 8.86 -17.61
N LEU A 27 12.41 7.54 -17.53
CA LEU A 27 13.10 6.76 -18.57
C LEU A 27 12.22 6.44 -19.79
N GLY A 28 11.01 6.99 -19.87
CA GLY A 28 10.06 6.75 -20.96
C GLY A 28 9.47 5.33 -20.99
N GLN A 29 9.58 4.57 -19.89
CA GLN A 29 8.98 3.25 -19.79
C GLN A 29 7.46 3.39 -19.57
N MET A 30 6.67 2.47 -20.10
CA MET A 30 5.23 2.43 -19.85
C MET A 30 4.96 1.75 -18.52
N VAL A 31 4.11 2.36 -17.70
CA VAL A 31 3.68 1.83 -16.40
C VAL A 31 2.17 1.70 -16.37
N THR A 32 1.68 0.55 -15.90
CA THR A 32 0.27 0.32 -15.60
C THR A 32 0.13 -0.16 -14.16
N ILE A 33 -0.72 0.49 -13.40
CA ILE A 33 -1.11 0.06 -12.06
C ILE A 33 -2.39 -0.77 -12.20
N VAL A 34 -2.39 -1.98 -11.67
CA VAL A 34 -3.57 -2.86 -11.66
C VAL A 34 -4.07 -2.95 -10.22
N THR A 35 -5.10 -2.18 -9.90
CA THR A 35 -5.72 -2.15 -8.57
C THR A 35 -6.75 -3.26 -8.45
N VAL A 36 -6.51 -4.21 -7.55
CA VAL A 36 -7.23 -5.48 -7.49
C VAL A 36 -8.54 -5.33 -6.75
N TYR A 37 -8.49 -4.91 -5.49
CA TYR A 37 -9.65 -4.81 -4.61
C TYR A 37 -10.18 -3.37 -4.58
N SER A 38 -10.68 -2.96 -5.72
CA SER A 38 -11.23 -1.61 -5.96
C SER A 38 -12.75 -1.57 -5.97
N GLY A 39 -13.42 -2.71 -5.73
CA GLY A 39 -14.87 -2.84 -5.69
C GLY A 39 -15.43 -2.83 -4.28
N GLY A 40 -16.73 -2.60 -4.20
CA GLY A 40 -17.52 -2.65 -2.99
C GLY A 40 -18.83 -3.39 -3.22
N PRO A 41 -19.69 -3.52 -2.20
CA PRO A 41 -21.02 -4.03 -2.36
C PRO A 41 -21.84 -3.11 -3.28
N GLY A 42 -22.91 -3.66 -3.84
CA GLY A 42 -23.77 -2.94 -4.79
C GLY A 42 -24.33 -1.62 -4.23
N ASN A 43 -24.90 -0.82 -5.14
CA ASN A 43 -25.46 0.49 -4.83
C ASN A 43 -26.48 0.47 -3.69
N GLY A 44 -26.27 1.29 -2.68
CA GLY A 44 -27.20 1.56 -1.60
C GLY A 44 -26.83 0.93 -0.24
N ASP A 45 -25.84 0.06 -0.18
CA ASP A 45 -25.37 -0.48 1.09
C ASP A 45 -24.61 0.59 1.88
N ARG A 46 -24.93 0.70 3.15
CA ARG A 46 -24.26 1.62 4.08
C ARG A 46 -23.05 0.94 4.70
N LEU A 47 -21.98 1.69 4.87
CA LEU A 47 -20.80 1.21 5.58
C LEU A 47 -21.12 1.02 7.07
N SER A 48 -20.75 -0.12 7.63
CA SER A 48 -20.66 -0.29 9.10
C SER A 48 -19.58 0.63 9.67
N ASP A 49 -19.56 0.82 10.98
CA ASP A 49 -18.52 1.62 11.65
C ASP A 49 -17.12 1.08 11.35
N TYR A 50 -16.98 -0.25 11.41
CA TYR A 50 -15.72 -0.90 11.09
C TYR A 50 -15.29 -0.68 9.63
N GLN A 51 -16.20 -0.85 8.69
CA GLN A 51 -15.90 -0.63 7.27
C GLN A 51 -15.48 0.82 7.00
N ARG A 52 -16.11 1.79 7.65
CA ARG A 52 -15.67 3.19 7.56
C ARG A 52 -14.23 3.36 8.04
N GLU A 53 -13.90 2.80 9.20
CA GLU A 53 -12.52 2.84 9.72
C GLU A 53 -11.56 2.10 8.81
N ALA A 54 -11.88 0.89 8.37
CA ALA A 54 -11.05 0.06 7.51
C ALA A 54 -10.73 0.72 6.16
N LEU A 55 -11.70 1.40 5.57
CA LEU A 55 -11.57 2.09 4.30
C LEU A 55 -11.02 3.53 4.41
N GLY A 56 -10.67 3.99 5.63
CA GLY A 56 -10.11 5.33 5.86
C GLY A 56 -11.15 6.45 6.04
N PHE A 57 -12.44 6.11 6.14
CA PHE A 57 -13.55 7.08 6.29
C PHE A 57 -14.13 7.15 7.70
N GLY A 58 -13.41 6.72 8.72
CA GLY A 58 -13.82 6.81 10.12
C GLY A 58 -14.08 8.25 10.59
N SER A 59 -14.78 8.40 11.72
CA SER A 59 -15.26 9.69 12.24
C SER A 59 -14.16 10.76 12.44
N LYS A 60 -12.90 10.34 12.56
CA LYS A 60 -11.73 11.23 12.68
C LYS A 60 -11.09 11.58 11.34
N ALA A 61 -11.50 10.91 10.28
CA ALA A 61 -10.91 10.99 8.96
C ALA A 61 -11.71 11.86 8.00
N LEU A 62 -12.87 12.40 8.40
CA LEU A 62 -13.70 13.22 7.54
C LEU A 62 -12.93 14.43 7.04
N TRP A 63 -12.62 14.35 5.80
CA TRP A 63 -11.84 15.30 5.07
C TRP A 63 -12.71 16.54 4.77
N PRO A 64 -12.29 17.76 5.14
CA PRO A 64 -13.10 18.95 4.92
C PRO A 64 -13.49 19.18 3.45
N ASN A 65 -12.69 18.61 2.53
CA ASN A 65 -12.85 18.80 1.09
C ASN A 65 -13.53 17.62 0.36
N TYR A 66 -13.97 16.57 1.08
CA TYR A 66 -14.66 15.44 0.46
C TYR A 66 -15.85 15.87 -0.42
N PHE A 67 -16.64 16.83 0.04
CA PHE A 67 -17.78 17.37 -0.71
C PHE A 67 -17.40 18.23 -1.91
N ALA A 68 -16.26 18.93 -1.84
CA ALA A 68 -15.73 19.66 -2.99
C ALA A 68 -15.27 18.70 -4.08
N PHE A 69 -14.73 17.57 -3.70
CA PHE A 69 -14.34 16.46 -4.56
C PHE A 69 -15.51 15.93 -5.41
N ARG A 70 -16.61 15.59 -4.76
CA ARG A 70 -17.81 15.06 -5.39
C ARG A 70 -18.47 16.02 -6.38
N ARG A 71 -18.23 17.35 -6.25
CA ARG A 71 -18.75 18.38 -7.16
C ARG A 71 -17.84 18.70 -8.34
N GLY A 72 -16.73 17.97 -8.51
CA GLY A 72 -15.74 18.27 -9.55
C GLY A 72 -14.92 19.54 -9.29
N ASN A 73 -15.12 20.20 -8.16
CA ASN A 73 -14.29 21.31 -7.72
C ASN A 73 -13.04 20.75 -7.03
N ILE A 74 -11.97 20.62 -7.79
CA ILE A 74 -10.63 20.35 -7.22
C ILE A 74 -10.20 21.63 -6.54
N PRO A 75 -9.93 21.65 -5.22
CA PRO A 75 -9.34 22.82 -4.58
C PRO A 75 -8.02 23.17 -5.25
N ALA A 76 -7.76 24.48 -5.46
CA ALA A 76 -6.52 24.93 -6.09
C ALA A 76 -5.26 24.58 -5.28
N ASP A 77 -5.40 24.33 -3.99
CA ASP A 77 -4.37 23.82 -3.06
C ASP A 77 -4.06 22.32 -3.24
N TYR A 78 -4.75 21.65 -4.15
CA TYR A 78 -4.37 20.31 -4.66
C TYR A 78 -3.33 20.32 -5.78
N ASP A 79 -2.97 21.48 -6.29
CA ASP A 79 -1.69 21.63 -6.97
C ASP A 79 -0.59 21.37 -5.93
N VAL A 80 -0.30 20.07 -5.76
CA VAL A 80 0.82 19.62 -4.95
C VAL A 80 2.05 20.21 -5.64
N GLU A 81 2.51 21.37 -5.14
CA GLU A 81 3.85 21.81 -5.46
C GLU A 81 4.78 20.70 -5.04
N VAL A 82 5.33 19.98 -6.00
CA VAL A 82 6.43 19.04 -5.81
C VAL A 82 7.64 19.88 -5.40
N THR A 83 7.59 20.37 -4.16
CA THR A 83 8.73 21.04 -3.58
C THR A 83 9.61 19.95 -2.98
N ALA A 84 10.89 19.99 -3.27
CA ALA A 84 11.93 19.25 -2.57
C ALA A 84 11.96 19.57 -1.06
N ALA A 85 11.08 20.46 -0.60
CA ALA A 85 10.94 20.91 0.77
C ALA A 85 10.27 19.84 1.62
N GLY A 86 11.03 19.20 2.49
CA GLY A 86 10.47 18.41 3.56
C GLY A 86 11.17 17.11 3.88
N LEU A 87 12.05 16.58 3.02
CA LEU A 87 12.86 15.43 3.41
C LEU A 87 13.88 15.88 4.47
N PRO A 88 13.90 15.23 5.64
CA PRO A 88 14.75 15.68 6.73
C PRO A 88 16.24 15.44 6.41
N ALA A 89 17.07 16.43 6.66
CA ALA A 89 18.54 16.33 6.47
C ALA A 89 19.18 15.20 7.27
N TRP A 90 18.51 14.73 8.34
CA TRP A 90 18.96 13.61 9.16
C TRP A 90 18.82 12.23 8.50
N ALA A 91 18.13 12.12 7.38
CA ALA A 91 17.97 10.83 6.69
C ALA A 91 19.29 10.21 6.20
N ALA A 92 20.39 10.96 6.25
CA ALA A 92 21.74 10.45 6.04
C ALA A 92 22.45 9.98 7.34
N ASP A 93 21.81 10.13 8.51
CA ASP A 93 22.38 9.79 9.82
C ASP A 93 21.82 8.45 10.33
N PRO A 94 22.64 7.37 10.39
CA PRO A 94 22.20 6.04 10.80
C PRO A 94 21.58 5.98 12.21
N GLU A 95 22.10 6.76 13.16
CA GLU A 95 21.56 6.76 14.54
C GLU A 95 20.15 7.36 14.58
N ARG A 96 19.90 8.37 13.77
CA ARG A 96 18.55 8.96 13.63
C ARG A 96 17.60 8.08 12.86
N ILE A 97 18.08 7.35 11.86
CA ILE A 97 17.28 6.34 11.16
C ILE A 97 16.81 5.28 12.16
N GLU A 98 17.70 4.76 13.01
CA GLU A 98 17.35 3.78 14.03
C GLU A 98 16.36 4.36 15.06
N ALA A 99 16.55 5.57 15.52
CA ALA A 99 15.64 6.24 16.44
C ALA A 99 14.23 6.42 15.83
N THR A 100 14.15 6.80 14.55
CA THR A 100 12.89 6.92 13.82
C THR A 100 12.21 5.56 13.64
N GLN A 101 12.98 4.50 13.37
CA GLN A 101 12.48 3.13 13.31
C GLN A 101 11.87 2.68 14.65
N GLN A 102 12.52 2.97 15.76
CA GLN A 102 12.01 2.64 17.10
C GLN A 102 10.70 3.38 17.40
N LEU A 103 10.57 4.63 16.95
CA LEU A 103 9.35 5.40 17.07
C LEU A 103 8.22 4.82 16.22
N ALA A 104 8.52 4.46 14.97
CA ALA A 104 7.56 3.81 14.05
C ALA A 104 7.07 2.47 14.63
N ASN A 105 7.97 1.64 15.16
CA ASN A 105 7.62 0.39 15.85
C ASN A 105 6.75 0.62 17.09
N THR A 106 6.90 1.74 17.77
CA THR A 106 6.07 2.10 18.92
C THR A 106 4.67 2.51 18.47
N ARG A 107 4.57 3.31 17.40
CA ARG A 107 3.28 3.69 16.79
C ARG A 107 2.54 2.47 16.27
N ALA A 108 3.24 1.56 15.59
CA ALA A 108 2.68 0.29 15.13
C ALA A 108 2.13 -0.53 16.30
N ARG A 109 2.90 -0.69 17.38
CA ARG A 109 2.40 -1.39 18.59
C ARG A 109 1.16 -0.74 19.18
N GLN A 110 1.07 0.59 19.19
CA GLN A 110 -0.12 1.31 19.65
C GLN A 110 -1.30 1.12 18.69
N PHE A 111 -1.06 1.06 17.40
CA PHE A 111 -2.07 0.74 16.39
C PHE A 111 -2.64 -0.67 16.63
N TRP A 112 -1.76 -1.68 16.75
CA TRP A 112 -2.14 -3.06 17.04
C TRP A 112 -2.82 -3.24 18.41
N GLN A 113 -2.40 -2.52 19.42
CA GLN A 113 -3.03 -2.55 20.73
C GLN A 113 -4.45 -1.93 20.71
N ARG A 114 -4.66 -0.87 19.94
CA ARG A 114 -5.98 -0.28 19.74
C ARG A 114 -6.91 -1.24 18.98
N ALA A 115 -6.42 -1.90 17.97
CA ALA A 115 -7.14 -2.94 17.25
C ALA A 115 -7.50 -4.14 18.15
N ALA A 116 -6.61 -4.54 19.05
CA ALA A 116 -6.86 -5.59 20.03
C ALA A 116 -7.82 -5.16 21.17
N TRP A 117 -7.86 -3.86 21.49
CA TRP A 117 -8.70 -3.33 22.60
C TRP A 117 -10.17 -3.20 22.22
N SER A 118 -10.46 -3.02 20.92
CA SER A 118 -11.85 -3.01 20.43
C SER A 118 -12.59 -4.34 20.65
N ARG A 119 -11.86 -5.42 20.98
CA ARG A 119 -12.41 -6.76 21.23
C ARG A 119 -12.85 -7.05 22.66
N SER A 120 -12.28 -6.36 23.65
CA SER A 120 -12.54 -6.65 25.08
C SER A 120 -13.54 -5.69 25.74
N ALA A 121 -13.96 -4.66 25.04
CA ALA A 121 -14.88 -3.67 25.56
C ALA A 121 -16.31 -4.03 25.16
N ASP A 122 -17.03 -4.63 26.10
CA ASP A 122 -18.48 -4.56 26.16
C ASP A 122 -18.86 -3.07 26.19
N VAL A 123 -19.29 -2.52 25.05
CA VAL A 123 -19.36 -1.08 24.75
C VAL A 123 -20.53 -0.38 25.49
N SER A 124 -21.15 -1.04 26.48
CA SER A 124 -22.31 -0.48 27.16
C SER A 124 -22.00 0.54 28.26
N ASN A 125 -20.73 0.78 28.66
CA ASN A 125 -20.41 1.63 29.83
C ASN A 125 -19.07 2.37 29.78
N LEU A 126 -18.67 3.01 28.67
CA LEU A 126 -17.50 3.88 28.69
C LEU A 126 -17.86 5.32 28.33
N GLU A 127 -17.95 6.15 29.37
CA GLU A 127 -17.82 7.60 29.23
C GLU A 127 -16.44 7.92 28.61
N SER A 128 -16.45 8.65 27.51
CA SER A 128 -15.22 9.08 26.82
C SER A 128 -14.34 9.89 27.78
N PRO A 129 -13.04 9.58 27.91
CA PRO A 129 -12.12 10.42 28.67
C PRO A 129 -12.04 11.80 27.99
N GLN A 130 -12.43 12.85 28.70
CA GLN A 130 -12.31 14.22 28.27
C GLN A 130 -10.81 14.54 28.06
N ARG A 131 -10.40 14.81 26.82
CA ARG A 131 -9.11 15.41 26.55
C ARG A 131 -9.15 16.89 26.99
N PRO A 132 -8.08 17.42 27.58
CA PRO A 132 -8.01 18.87 27.82
C PRO A 132 -8.06 19.59 26.48
N VAL A 133 -9.05 20.45 26.33
CA VAL A 133 -9.20 21.33 25.17
C VAL A 133 -8.12 22.39 25.29
N ALA A 134 -7.21 22.46 24.31
CA ALA A 134 -6.34 23.62 24.16
C ALA A 134 -7.22 24.81 23.75
N ASP A 135 -7.24 25.85 24.60
CA ASP A 135 -7.96 27.06 24.37
C ASP A 135 -7.53 27.76 23.07
N GLY A 136 -8.45 27.97 22.16
CA GLY A 136 -8.22 28.91 21.05
C GLY A 136 -8.74 28.54 19.66
N ILE A 137 -9.40 27.40 19.45
CA ILE A 137 -10.04 27.11 18.16
C ILE A 137 -11.56 27.28 18.33
N PRO A 138 -12.25 28.13 17.55
CA PRO A 138 -13.70 28.25 17.62
C PRO A 138 -14.34 26.91 17.30
N ALA A 139 -15.27 26.48 18.13
CA ALA A 139 -16.10 25.30 17.93
C ALA A 139 -16.85 25.45 16.60
N GLN A 140 -16.32 24.89 15.53
CA GLN A 140 -17.08 24.71 14.31
C GLN A 140 -18.11 23.60 14.59
N GLY A 141 -19.34 23.87 14.18
CA GLY A 141 -20.51 23.08 14.47
C GLY A 141 -20.32 21.61 14.23
N SER A 142 -21.06 20.82 14.98
CA SER A 142 -21.13 19.36 14.88
C SER A 142 -21.18 18.95 13.40
N LEU A 143 -20.07 18.44 12.90
CA LEU A 143 -20.05 17.78 11.60
C LEU A 143 -20.95 16.55 11.74
N GLU A 144 -22.12 16.59 11.11
CA GLU A 144 -22.95 15.42 10.95
C GLU A 144 -22.08 14.30 10.37
N VAL A 145 -22.12 13.13 11.00
CA VAL A 145 -21.50 11.93 10.46
C VAL A 145 -22.14 11.69 9.10
N VAL A 146 -21.42 11.98 8.04
CA VAL A 146 -21.92 11.77 6.69
C VAL A 146 -22.08 10.29 6.48
N ASP A 147 -23.31 9.88 6.28
CA ASP A 147 -23.68 8.50 5.97
C ASP A 147 -23.20 8.18 4.56
N LEU A 148 -21.94 7.73 4.46
CA LEU A 148 -21.28 7.44 3.21
C LEU A 148 -21.72 6.06 2.73
N ALA A 149 -22.27 5.98 1.51
CA ALA A 149 -22.52 4.70 0.88
C ALA A 149 -21.18 4.00 0.54
N ALA A 150 -21.17 2.68 0.62
CA ALA A 150 -19.98 1.89 0.30
C ALA A 150 -19.44 2.17 -1.12
N ALA A 151 -20.34 2.34 -2.08
CA ALA A 151 -19.99 2.69 -3.46
C ALA A 151 -19.27 4.06 -3.56
N ASP A 152 -19.70 5.05 -2.77
CA ASP A 152 -19.08 6.37 -2.75
C ASP A 152 -17.65 6.32 -2.16
N ALA A 153 -17.41 5.48 -1.15
CA ALA A 153 -16.10 5.30 -0.55
C ALA A 153 -15.10 4.70 -1.55
N MET A 154 -15.51 3.66 -2.26
CA MET A 154 -14.66 3.03 -3.27
C MET A 154 -14.42 3.96 -4.46
N GLU A 155 -15.41 4.77 -4.85
CA GLU A 155 -15.25 5.76 -5.91
C GLU A 155 -14.21 6.84 -5.53
N VAL A 156 -14.21 7.33 -4.27
CA VAL A 156 -13.18 8.25 -3.79
C VAL A 156 -11.79 7.65 -3.94
N ARG A 157 -11.59 6.41 -3.51
CA ARG A 157 -10.30 5.73 -3.63
C ARG A 157 -9.87 5.57 -5.09
N LYS A 158 -10.79 5.25 -6.00
CA LYS A 158 -10.50 5.18 -7.44
C LYS A 158 -10.06 6.54 -7.99
N ILE A 159 -10.75 7.61 -7.62
CA ILE A 159 -10.38 8.96 -8.05
C ILE A 159 -9.00 9.35 -7.52
N GLU A 160 -8.64 8.99 -6.29
CA GLU A 160 -7.30 9.20 -5.74
C GLU A 160 -6.25 8.44 -6.56
N GLU A 161 -6.51 7.18 -6.91
CA GLU A 161 -5.62 6.36 -7.75
C GLU A 161 -5.46 6.94 -9.17
N GLU A 162 -6.56 7.35 -9.81
CA GLU A 162 -6.50 7.99 -11.13
C GLU A 162 -5.67 9.28 -11.13
N ARG A 163 -5.74 10.06 -10.05
CA ARG A 163 -4.93 11.28 -9.89
C ARG A 163 -3.47 10.97 -9.68
N TYR A 164 -3.17 9.96 -8.87
CA TYR A 164 -1.81 9.50 -8.72
C TYR A 164 -1.26 9.00 -10.07
N ALA A 165 -2.01 8.18 -10.78
CA ALA A 165 -1.63 7.70 -12.11
C ALA A 165 -1.38 8.87 -13.08
N TYR A 166 -2.23 9.90 -13.04
CA TYR A 166 -2.02 11.13 -13.82
C TYR A 166 -0.73 11.87 -13.42
N LEU A 167 -0.46 12.02 -12.11
CA LEU A 167 0.76 12.67 -11.61
C LEU A 167 2.03 12.00 -12.12
N VAL A 168 2.04 10.66 -12.14
CA VAL A 168 3.21 9.87 -12.57
C VAL A 168 3.12 9.44 -14.03
N GLU A 169 2.15 9.94 -14.80
CA GLU A 169 1.90 9.57 -16.20
C GLU A 169 1.76 8.04 -16.42
N ALA A 170 1.21 7.31 -15.46
CA ALA A 170 0.91 5.90 -15.56
C ALA A 170 -0.52 5.66 -16.06
N SER A 171 -0.82 4.44 -16.51
CA SER A 171 -2.17 3.95 -16.72
C SER A 171 -2.67 3.23 -15.49
N VAL A 172 -3.99 3.19 -15.26
CA VAL A 172 -4.61 2.42 -14.19
C VAL A 172 -5.67 1.47 -14.75
N VAL A 173 -5.78 0.30 -14.14
CA VAL A 173 -6.81 -0.70 -14.41
C VAL A 173 -7.41 -1.13 -13.07
N PHE A 174 -8.72 -1.01 -12.94
CA PHE A 174 -9.46 -1.49 -11.77
C PHE A 174 -10.06 -2.87 -12.06
N LEU A 175 -9.82 -3.85 -11.17
CA LEU A 175 -10.40 -5.19 -11.32
C LEU A 175 -11.75 -5.33 -10.61
N ASP A 176 -12.11 -4.35 -9.79
CA ASP A 176 -13.40 -4.25 -9.10
C ASP A 176 -13.74 -5.47 -8.22
N LEU A 177 -12.73 -6.21 -7.75
CA LEU A 177 -12.96 -7.21 -6.73
C LEU A 177 -13.30 -6.52 -5.41
N PRO A 178 -14.22 -7.08 -4.61
CA PRO A 178 -14.60 -6.47 -3.34
C PRO A 178 -13.42 -6.46 -2.36
N ASP A 179 -13.18 -5.31 -1.69
CA ASP A 179 -12.21 -5.17 -0.60
C ASP A 179 -12.52 -6.14 0.56
N ALA A 180 -11.50 -6.56 1.32
CA ALA A 180 -11.64 -7.47 2.45
C ALA A 180 -12.69 -7.01 3.47
N ALA A 181 -12.83 -5.69 3.68
CA ALA A 181 -13.86 -5.11 4.53
C ALA A 181 -15.30 -5.50 4.11
N PHE A 182 -15.50 -5.91 2.85
CA PHE A 182 -16.77 -6.38 2.32
C PHE A 182 -16.86 -7.92 2.21
N ARG A 183 -15.78 -8.64 2.52
CA ARG A 183 -15.70 -10.10 2.43
C ARG A 183 -15.81 -10.81 3.78
N GLY A 184 -16.33 -10.10 4.80
CA GLY A 184 -16.62 -10.68 6.13
C GLY A 184 -15.48 -10.59 7.14
N TYR A 185 -14.42 -9.86 6.84
CA TYR A 185 -13.42 -9.48 7.82
C TYR A 185 -13.95 -8.29 8.63
N GLY A 186 -14.15 -8.48 9.92
CA GLY A 186 -14.86 -7.55 10.80
C GLY A 186 -13.98 -6.83 11.82
N SER A 187 -12.66 -7.04 11.75
CA SER A 187 -11.69 -6.38 12.65
C SER A 187 -10.31 -6.26 11.98
N ASP A 188 -9.49 -5.35 12.47
CA ASP A 188 -8.10 -5.22 12.01
C ASP A 188 -7.28 -6.49 12.24
N GLU A 189 -7.61 -7.28 13.28
CA GLU A 189 -6.94 -8.56 13.52
C GLU A 189 -7.26 -9.58 12.43
N GLU A 190 -8.51 -9.61 11.99
CA GLU A 190 -8.92 -10.48 10.89
C GLU A 190 -8.32 -10.00 9.57
N LEU A 191 -8.33 -8.67 9.31
CA LEU A 191 -7.74 -8.08 8.12
C LEU A 191 -6.24 -8.32 8.00
N LEU A 192 -5.54 -8.33 9.11
CA LEU A 192 -4.07 -8.44 9.17
C LEU A 192 -3.64 -9.82 9.69
N GLY A 193 -4.54 -10.78 9.56
CA GLY A 193 -4.38 -12.14 10.05
C GLY A 193 -4.24 -13.18 8.94
N THR A 194 -4.93 -14.28 9.14
CA THR A 194 -4.94 -15.41 8.19
C THR A 194 -6.05 -15.23 7.17
N VAL A 195 -5.73 -15.45 5.91
CA VAL A 195 -6.73 -15.54 4.83
C VAL A 195 -7.74 -16.64 5.16
N ARG A 196 -9.02 -16.36 5.01
CA ARG A 196 -10.11 -17.32 5.25
C ARG A 196 -10.09 -18.41 4.17
N ASP A 197 -10.45 -19.63 4.55
CA ASP A 197 -10.48 -20.78 3.62
C ASP A 197 -11.47 -20.61 2.46
N ASP A 198 -12.51 -19.78 2.65
CA ASP A 198 -13.53 -19.49 1.65
C ASP A 198 -13.22 -18.25 0.79
N ASP A 199 -12.10 -17.58 1.03
CA ASP A 199 -11.69 -16.39 0.26
C ASP A 199 -10.98 -16.78 -1.03
N ALA A 200 -11.42 -16.19 -2.13
CA ALA A 200 -10.97 -16.58 -3.46
C ALA A 200 -9.66 -15.89 -3.85
N LEU A 201 -8.70 -16.68 -4.33
CA LEU A 201 -7.48 -16.18 -4.93
C LEU A 201 -7.78 -15.41 -6.24
N PRO A 202 -7.30 -14.16 -6.42
CA PRO A 202 -7.57 -13.36 -7.63
C PRO A 202 -6.74 -13.80 -8.85
N TYR A 203 -6.29 -15.04 -8.89
CA TYR A 203 -5.34 -15.58 -9.85
C TYR A 203 -5.83 -15.47 -11.30
N GLU A 204 -7.02 -15.98 -11.61
CA GLU A 204 -7.52 -16.03 -12.99
C GLU A 204 -7.77 -14.63 -13.57
N VAL A 205 -8.24 -13.70 -12.75
CA VAL A 205 -8.51 -12.32 -13.17
C VAL A 205 -7.18 -11.60 -13.40
N LEU A 206 -6.23 -11.71 -12.48
CA LEU A 206 -4.88 -11.14 -12.61
C LEU A 206 -4.13 -11.75 -13.80
N ARG A 207 -4.15 -13.07 -13.95
CA ARG A 207 -3.53 -13.77 -15.07
C ARG A 207 -4.03 -13.24 -16.42
N ARG A 208 -5.34 -13.17 -16.57
CA ARG A 208 -5.96 -12.65 -17.80
C ARG A 208 -5.52 -11.22 -18.11
N GLU A 209 -5.49 -10.37 -17.11
CA GLU A 209 -5.13 -8.97 -17.27
C GLU A 209 -3.64 -8.80 -17.57
N ILE A 210 -2.77 -9.52 -16.87
CA ILE A 210 -1.33 -9.52 -17.12
C ILE A 210 -1.03 -10.00 -18.55
N LEU A 211 -1.68 -11.07 -19.00
CA LEU A 211 -1.50 -11.57 -20.36
C LEU A 211 -1.98 -10.55 -21.40
N ARG A 212 -3.06 -9.81 -21.13
CA ARG A 212 -3.58 -8.75 -22.02
C ARG A 212 -2.62 -7.56 -22.13
N LEU A 213 -1.95 -7.20 -21.03
CA LEU A 213 -1.02 -6.08 -20.96
C LEU A 213 0.37 -6.42 -21.52
N GLU A 214 0.71 -7.70 -21.66
CA GLU A 214 1.99 -8.18 -22.17
C GLU A 214 3.22 -7.49 -21.53
N PRO A 215 3.31 -7.39 -20.19
CA PRO A 215 4.36 -6.65 -19.53
C PRO A 215 5.72 -7.33 -19.67
N GLN A 216 6.78 -6.54 -19.60
CA GLN A 216 8.15 -7.05 -19.44
C GLN A 216 8.49 -7.32 -17.97
N MET A 217 7.86 -6.58 -17.05
CA MET A 217 8.01 -6.80 -15.62
C MET A 217 6.65 -6.65 -14.93
N VAL A 218 6.39 -7.53 -13.97
CA VAL A 218 5.23 -7.47 -13.08
C VAL A 218 5.72 -7.42 -11.64
N TYR A 219 5.20 -6.49 -10.87
CA TYR A 219 5.52 -6.30 -9.45
C TYR A 219 4.31 -6.65 -8.61
N PHE A 220 4.44 -7.60 -7.70
CA PHE A 220 3.42 -8.00 -6.74
C PHE A 220 3.76 -7.54 -5.33
N PRO A 221 2.80 -7.36 -4.43
CA PRO A 221 3.10 -7.14 -3.02
C PRO A 221 3.75 -8.40 -2.42
N LEU A 222 4.65 -8.23 -1.48
CA LEU A 222 5.21 -9.34 -0.70
C LEU A 222 4.26 -9.78 0.42
N GLY A 223 3.28 -8.93 0.78
CA GLY A 223 2.29 -9.16 1.83
C GLY A 223 2.85 -8.96 3.24
N VAL A 224 3.88 -8.10 3.38
CA VAL A 224 4.41 -7.71 4.69
C VAL A 224 3.31 -7.00 5.50
N GLY A 225 3.22 -7.28 6.79
CA GLY A 225 2.17 -6.75 7.66
C GLY A 225 0.91 -7.63 7.72
N GLY A 226 0.79 -8.62 6.84
CA GLY A 226 -0.23 -9.66 6.95
C GLY A 226 -1.64 -9.27 6.48
N HIS A 227 -1.81 -8.13 5.78
CA HIS A 227 -3.12 -7.80 5.21
C HIS A 227 -3.57 -8.90 4.23
N VAL A 228 -4.77 -9.43 4.41
CA VAL A 228 -5.28 -10.59 3.66
C VAL A 228 -5.29 -10.35 2.14
N ASP A 229 -5.63 -9.15 1.68
CA ASP A 229 -5.63 -8.81 0.27
C ASP A 229 -4.22 -8.80 -0.34
N HIS A 230 -3.24 -8.34 0.42
CA HIS A 230 -1.83 -8.39 0.01
C HIS A 230 -1.33 -9.83 -0.04
N GLN A 231 -1.71 -10.67 0.94
CA GLN A 231 -1.40 -12.09 0.92
C GLN A 231 -1.99 -12.77 -0.32
N LEU A 232 -3.27 -12.51 -0.65
CA LEU A 232 -3.93 -13.09 -1.82
C LEU A 232 -3.27 -12.63 -3.14
N CYS A 233 -2.89 -11.36 -3.27
CA CYS A 233 -2.15 -10.87 -4.43
C CYS A 233 -0.77 -11.51 -4.54
N ARG A 234 -0.05 -11.69 -3.43
CA ARG A 234 1.22 -12.43 -3.38
C ARG A 234 1.05 -13.85 -3.87
N GLU A 235 0.09 -14.59 -3.31
CA GLU A 235 -0.16 -15.99 -3.69
C GLU A 235 -0.52 -16.12 -5.18
N ALA A 236 -1.27 -15.16 -5.74
CA ALA A 236 -1.52 -15.11 -7.17
C ALA A 236 -0.22 -14.92 -7.97
N GLY A 237 0.69 -14.06 -7.52
CA GLY A 237 2.01 -13.88 -8.12
C GLY A 237 2.87 -15.15 -8.05
N LEU A 238 2.87 -15.86 -6.92
CA LEU A 238 3.58 -17.12 -6.75
C LEU A 238 3.00 -18.24 -7.64
N ALA A 239 1.67 -18.27 -7.80
CA ALA A 239 1.01 -19.21 -8.70
C ALA A 239 1.40 -18.97 -10.17
N LEU A 240 1.52 -17.69 -10.59
CA LEU A 240 2.02 -17.35 -11.93
C LEU A 240 3.47 -17.76 -12.13
N LEU A 241 4.32 -17.63 -11.11
CA LEU A 241 5.69 -18.13 -11.17
C LEU A 241 5.73 -19.65 -11.36
N ASP A 242 4.90 -20.41 -10.63
CA ASP A 242 4.85 -21.87 -10.75
C ASP A 242 4.26 -22.30 -12.10
N GLU A 243 3.27 -21.60 -12.63
CA GLU A 243 2.76 -21.82 -13.99
C GLU A 243 3.88 -21.65 -15.01
N GLY A 244 4.63 -20.55 -15.00
CA GLY A 244 5.72 -20.28 -15.92
C GLY A 244 6.83 -21.36 -15.89
N ARG A 245 6.98 -22.10 -14.79
CA ARG A 245 7.91 -23.20 -14.67
C ARG A 245 7.43 -24.50 -15.34
N ARG A 246 6.12 -24.75 -15.34
CA ARG A 246 5.51 -25.98 -15.85
C ARG A 246 5.37 -25.99 -17.38
N TRP A 247 5.45 -24.82 -18.00
CA TRP A 247 5.32 -24.72 -19.45
C TRP A 247 6.62 -25.06 -20.15
N VAL A 248 6.67 -26.22 -20.80
CA VAL A 248 7.76 -26.68 -21.67
C VAL A 248 7.72 -26.00 -23.06
N MET A 249 6.64 -25.29 -23.39
CA MET A 249 6.44 -24.55 -24.63
C MET A 249 6.87 -23.09 -24.47
N PRO A 250 7.21 -22.36 -25.55
CA PRO A 250 7.59 -20.95 -25.46
C PRO A 250 6.39 -20.10 -25.02
N GLY A 251 6.12 -20.10 -23.73
CA GLY A 251 5.20 -19.24 -23.04
C GLY A 251 5.97 -18.08 -22.38
N PRO A 252 5.28 -17.09 -21.83
CA PRO A 252 5.94 -16.00 -21.12
C PRO A 252 6.75 -16.57 -19.93
N ASP A 253 8.05 -16.28 -19.89
CA ASP A 253 8.89 -16.60 -18.72
C ASP A 253 8.55 -15.65 -17.58
N PHE A 254 7.58 -16.03 -16.77
CA PHE A 254 7.17 -15.24 -15.61
C PHE A 254 8.25 -15.17 -14.54
N ALA A 255 9.16 -16.14 -14.45
CA ALA A 255 10.22 -16.12 -13.44
C ALA A 255 11.19 -14.96 -13.66
N GLY A 256 11.57 -14.69 -14.92
CA GLY A 256 12.43 -13.57 -15.28
C GLY A 256 11.70 -12.21 -15.35
N ARG A 257 10.37 -12.21 -15.18
CA ARG A 257 9.52 -11.02 -15.33
C ARG A 257 8.70 -10.67 -14.10
N THR A 258 8.86 -11.39 -13.01
CA THR A 258 8.13 -11.15 -11.76
C THR A 258 9.09 -10.65 -10.70
N SER A 259 8.61 -9.70 -9.89
CA SER A 259 9.27 -9.25 -8.67
C SER A 259 8.24 -8.99 -7.60
N PHE A 260 8.69 -8.98 -6.33
CA PHE A 260 7.84 -8.70 -5.19
C PHE A 260 8.35 -7.46 -4.47
N TYR A 261 7.50 -6.47 -4.26
CA TYR A 261 7.84 -5.27 -3.52
C TYR A 261 7.51 -5.41 -2.03
N GLU A 262 8.20 -4.65 -1.20
CA GLU A 262 7.92 -4.57 0.23
C GLU A 262 6.78 -3.60 0.49
N ASP A 263 5.82 -4.04 1.27
CA ASP A 263 4.59 -3.29 1.56
C ASP A 263 4.88 -2.17 2.59
N PHE A 264 5.17 -0.97 2.13
CA PHE A 264 5.29 0.20 2.99
C PHE A 264 3.89 0.77 3.30
N PRO A 265 3.58 1.19 4.54
CA PRO A 265 4.48 1.36 5.67
C PRO A 265 4.69 0.10 6.54
N TYR A 266 4.02 -1.02 6.28
CA TYR A 266 4.08 -2.23 7.12
C TYR A 266 5.51 -2.76 7.28
N ALA A 267 6.30 -2.76 6.20
CA ALA A 267 7.70 -3.20 6.23
C ALA A 267 8.57 -2.34 7.15
N TRP A 268 8.24 -1.05 7.29
CA TRP A 268 8.87 -0.15 8.24
C TRP A 268 8.40 -0.41 9.67
N TRP A 269 7.10 -0.53 9.87
CA TRP A 269 6.50 -0.72 11.19
C TRP A 269 6.84 -2.05 11.84
N THR A 270 7.07 -3.09 11.05
CA THR A 270 7.43 -4.44 11.54
C THR A 270 8.93 -4.70 11.54
N ASP A 271 9.75 -3.71 11.20
CA ASP A 271 11.21 -3.87 11.06
C ASP A 271 11.60 -5.02 10.12
N PHE A 272 10.95 -5.08 8.98
CA PHE A 272 11.15 -6.16 8.02
C PHE A 272 12.56 -6.12 7.43
N GLN A 273 13.32 -7.21 7.57
CA GLN A 273 14.70 -7.33 7.10
C GLN A 273 14.83 -8.18 5.84
N GLY A 274 13.78 -8.92 5.48
CA GLY A 274 13.76 -9.74 4.28
C GLY A 274 12.95 -11.03 4.44
N PRO A 275 12.65 -11.74 3.32
CA PRO A 275 11.78 -12.93 3.34
C PRO A 275 12.32 -14.09 4.17
N VAL A 276 13.64 -14.22 4.30
CA VAL A 276 14.28 -15.33 5.05
C VAL A 276 13.96 -15.29 6.54
N GLN A 277 13.75 -14.09 7.08
CA GLN A 277 13.42 -13.89 8.51
C GLN A 277 11.92 -13.94 8.77
N TRP A 278 11.12 -14.07 7.76
CA TRP A 278 9.67 -14.03 7.84
C TRP A 278 9.10 -15.42 8.11
N ASN A 279 9.27 -15.89 9.32
CA ASN A 279 8.77 -17.12 9.95
C ASN A 279 7.71 -17.93 9.16
N GLY A 280 8.10 -18.56 8.04
CA GLY A 280 7.27 -19.55 7.34
C GLY A 280 6.08 -19.00 6.55
N ALA A 281 5.86 -17.69 6.52
CA ALA A 281 4.72 -17.10 5.81
C ALA A 281 4.86 -17.13 4.28
N LEU A 282 6.07 -17.29 3.74
CA LEU A 282 6.33 -17.32 2.31
C LEU A 282 6.73 -18.73 1.86
N GLN A 283 5.84 -19.40 1.14
CA GLN A 283 6.14 -20.68 0.51
C GLN A 283 6.49 -20.48 -0.96
N LEU A 284 7.78 -20.40 -1.24
CA LEU A 284 8.26 -20.30 -2.61
C LEU A 284 8.11 -21.62 -3.36
N PRO A 285 7.86 -21.61 -4.68
CA PRO A 285 7.94 -22.78 -5.51
C PRO A 285 9.34 -23.45 -5.39
N PRO A 286 9.43 -24.80 -5.44
CA PRO A 286 10.70 -25.50 -5.32
C PRO A 286 11.75 -24.98 -6.32
N GLY A 287 13.00 -24.80 -5.91
CA GLY A 287 14.09 -24.30 -6.75
C GLY A 287 13.98 -22.81 -7.12
N ILE A 288 13.18 -22.03 -6.39
CA ILE A 288 13.11 -20.58 -6.46
C ILE A 288 13.58 -20.00 -5.12
N GLU A 289 14.45 -19.03 -5.19
CA GLU A 289 14.82 -18.14 -4.09
C GLU A 289 14.52 -16.71 -4.48
N LEU A 290 14.42 -15.80 -3.51
CA LEU A 290 14.26 -14.38 -3.73
C LEU A 290 15.57 -13.66 -3.46
N GLU A 291 16.03 -12.88 -4.44
CA GLU A 291 17.20 -12.04 -4.33
C GLU A 291 16.81 -10.57 -4.28
N ALA A 292 17.40 -9.84 -3.33
CA ALA A 292 17.14 -8.40 -3.18
C ALA A 292 17.66 -7.60 -4.39
N ARG A 293 16.84 -6.71 -4.88
CA ARG A 293 17.17 -5.71 -5.88
C ARG A 293 16.85 -4.32 -5.31
N TYR A 294 17.65 -3.35 -5.64
CA TYR A 294 17.53 -2.00 -5.11
C TYR A 294 17.41 -1.01 -6.27
N ALA A 295 16.43 -0.13 -6.17
CA ALA A 295 16.29 1.01 -7.06
C ALA A 295 16.65 2.28 -6.29
N ASP A 296 17.65 3.02 -6.75
CA ASP A 296 17.91 4.37 -6.26
C ASP A 296 16.73 5.26 -6.67
N ILE A 297 16.11 5.90 -5.69
CA ILE A 297 14.96 6.78 -5.86
C ILE A 297 15.21 8.16 -5.26
N THR A 298 16.47 8.51 -5.05
CA THR A 298 16.85 9.74 -4.34
C THR A 298 16.23 10.98 -5.00
N GLU A 299 16.27 11.04 -6.33
CA GLU A 299 15.70 12.16 -7.07
C GLU A 299 14.17 12.11 -7.16
N GLN A 300 13.57 10.91 -7.04
CA GLN A 300 12.12 10.70 -7.13
C GLN A 300 11.40 10.81 -5.77
N MET A 301 12.13 10.92 -4.66
CA MET A 301 11.52 11.02 -3.32
C MET A 301 10.53 12.17 -3.17
N PRO A 302 10.77 13.38 -3.71
CA PRO A 302 9.78 14.46 -3.64
C PRO A 302 8.47 14.10 -4.36
N GLN A 303 8.58 13.49 -5.54
CA GLN A 303 7.41 13.07 -6.33
C GLN A 303 6.66 11.93 -5.64
N LYS A 304 7.39 10.97 -5.04
CA LYS A 304 6.79 9.90 -4.23
C LYS A 304 6.00 10.48 -3.05
N ALA A 305 6.59 11.39 -2.29
CA ALA A 305 5.91 12.04 -1.16
C ALA A 305 4.66 12.81 -1.61
N ALA A 306 4.75 13.53 -2.73
CA ALA A 306 3.60 14.21 -3.34
C ALA A 306 2.51 13.22 -3.75
N GLY A 307 2.90 12.10 -4.37
CA GLY A 307 1.99 11.03 -4.78
C GLY A 307 1.22 10.42 -3.60
N ILE A 308 1.90 10.13 -2.50
CA ILE A 308 1.28 9.58 -1.29
C ILE A 308 0.21 10.53 -0.73
N ARG A 309 0.44 11.83 -0.75
CA ARG A 309 -0.51 12.85 -0.27
C ARG A 309 -1.81 12.91 -1.06
N ILE A 310 -1.83 12.39 -2.29
CA ILE A 310 -3.06 12.31 -3.10
C ILE A 310 -4.09 11.40 -2.43
N TYR A 311 -3.64 10.35 -1.72
CA TYR A 311 -4.52 9.42 -1.01
C TYR A 311 -4.95 9.94 0.35
N ALA A 312 -5.58 11.11 0.35
CA ALA A 312 -6.00 11.81 1.56
C ALA A 312 -6.95 10.99 2.44
N SER A 313 -7.73 10.09 1.85
CA SER A 313 -8.60 9.16 2.58
C SER A 313 -7.78 8.23 3.48
N GLN A 314 -6.55 7.85 3.09
CA GLN A 314 -5.70 6.88 3.78
C GLN A 314 -4.69 7.53 4.73
N MET A 315 -4.31 8.77 4.49
CA MET A 315 -3.26 9.46 5.24
C MET A 315 -3.45 9.41 6.76
N LYS A 316 -4.66 9.67 7.24
CA LYS A 316 -4.95 9.67 8.70
C LYS A 316 -5.03 8.28 9.31
N ARG A 317 -5.30 7.26 8.49
CA ARG A 317 -5.28 5.87 8.92
C ARG A 317 -3.85 5.37 9.08
N LEU A 318 -2.99 5.71 8.14
CA LEU A 318 -1.63 5.20 8.06
C LEU A 318 -0.63 6.05 8.86
N PHE A 319 -0.84 7.36 8.96
CA PHE A 319 0.13 8.27 9.57
C PHE A 319 -0.52 9.23 10.55
N ASP A 320 0.20 9.57 11.62
CA ASP A 320 -0.30 10.52 12.64
C ASP A 320 -0.36 11.96 12.12
N SER A 321 0.49 12.30 11.15
CA SER A 321 0.60 13.62 10.54
C SER A 321 1.34 13.56 9.20
N ASP A 322 1.28 14.64 8.43
CA ASP A 322 2.08 14.78 7.21
C ASP A 322 3.59 14.70 7.50
N GLN A 323 4.05 15.33 8.58
CA GLN A 323 5.46 15.23 8.99
C GLN A 323 5.81 13.80 9.42
N GLY A 324 4.93 13.10 10.12
CA GLY A 324 5.12 11.69 10.49
C GLY A 324 5.24 10.78 9.26
N MET A 325 4.46 11.04 8.23
CA MET A 325 4.57 10.34 6.94
C MET A 325 5.93 10.61 6.29
N LEU A 326 6.39 11.85 6.25
CA LEU A 326 7.70 12.20 5.68
C LEU A 326 8.86 11.59 6.46
N ASP A 327 8.77 11.56 7.79
CA ASP A 327 9.80 10.96 8.65
C ASP A 327 9.87 9.44 8.43
N ASP A 328 8.73 8.74 8.40
CA ASP A 328 8.66 7.30 8.14
C ASP A 328 9.18 6.97 6.73
N LEU A 329 8.78 7.76 5.74
CA LEU A 329 9.20 7.60 4.35
C LEU A 329 10.72 7.76 4.21
N ALA A 330 11.27 8.84 4.76
CA ALA A 330 12.70 9.11 4.70
C ALA A 330 13.51 8.06 5.48
N GLY A 331 13.08 7.70 6.69
CA GLY A 331 13.75 6.71 7.51
C GLY A 331 13.80 5.33 6.87
N TYR A 332 12.65 4.87 6.32
CA TYR A 332 12.58 3.59 5.65
C TYR A 332 13.49 3.52 4.43
N HIS A 333 13.35 4.47 3.50
CA HIS A 333 14.11 4.42 2.23
C HIS A 333 15.60 4.69 2.41
N ALA A 334 16.00 5.48 3.42
CA ALA A 334 17.41 5.63 3.77
C ALA A 334 17.99 4.32 4.33
N ARG A 335 17.24 3.60 5.20
CA ARG A 335 17.65 2.27 5.69
C ARG A 335 17.82 1.27 4.55
N ILE A 336 16.87 1.23 3.62
CA ILE A 336 16.94 0.34 2.45
C ILE A 336 18.15 0.71 1.58
N SER A 337 18.43 1.99 1.38
CA SER A 337 19.62 2.47 0.65
C SER A 337 20.91 1.97 1.28
N LEU A 338 21.05 2.11 2.60
CA LEU A 338 22.22 1.61 3.35
C LEU A 338 22.37 0.09 3.21
N ALA A 339 21.29 -0.68 3.31
CA ALA A 339 21.31 -2.14 3.14
C ALA A 339 21.75 -2.55 1.72
N GLY A 340 21.46 -1.74 0.72
CA GLY A 340 21.90 -1.91 -0.68
C GLY A 340 23.30 -1.38 -0.98
N GLY A 341 23.99 -0.77 -0.01
CA GLY A 341 25.28 -0.12 -0.22
C GLY A 341 25.19 1.15 -1.08
N LEU A 342 24.00 1.75 -1.14
CA LEU A 342 23.70 2.97 -1.88
C LEU A 342 23.78 4.20 -0.95
N GLN A 343 23.72 5.39 -1.55
CA GLN A 343 23.60 6.66 -0.83
C GLN A 343 22.22 7.27 -1.15
N GLY A 344 21.68 8.05 -0.21
CA GLY A 344 20.35 8.66 -0.37
C GLY A 344 19.22 7.70 -0.05
N PHE A 345 18.29 7.51 -0.97
CA PHE A 345 17.06 6.75 -0.75
C PHE A 345 16.90 5.64 -1.79
N ALA A 346 16.43 4.48 -1.36
CA ALA A 346 16.19 3.36 -2.26
C ALA A 346 14.87 2.64 -1.94
N GLU A 347 14.27 2.05 -2.95
CA GLU A 347 13.24 1.02 -2.83
C GLU A 347 13.87 -0.35 -3.02
N ARG A 348 13.39 -1.35 -2.27
CA ARG A 348 13.84 -2.73 -2.38
C ARG A 348 12.69 -3.60 -2.88
N TYR A 349 13.03 -4.46 -3.81
CA TYR A 349 12.13 -5.50 -4.31
C TYR A 349 12.89 -6.81 -4.46
N TRP A 350 12.16 -7.90 -4.54
CA TRP A 350 12.67 -9.25 -4.47
C TRP A 350 12.41 -9.96 -5.79
N ALA A 351 13.49 -10.27 -6.50
CA ALA A 351 13.44 -10.95 -7.78
C ALA A 351 13.61 -12.47 -7.59
N PRO A 352 12.72 -13.29 -8.18
CA PRO A 352 12.90 -14.74 -8.18
C PRO A 352 14.17 -15.13 -8.94
N VAL A 353 14.99 -15.95 -8.32
CA VAL A 353 16.18 -16.56 -8.94
C VAL A 353 16.06 -18.08 -8.86
N ARG A 354 16.48 -18.76 -9.90
CA ARG A 354 16.50 -20.23 -9.93
C ARG A 354 17.76 -20.75 -9.27
N THR A 355 17.61 -21.67 -8.31
CA THR A 355 18.72 -22.29 -7.60
C THR A 355 19.19 -23.61 -8.24
N GLU A 356 18.37 -24.20 -9.11
CA GLU A 356 18.71 -25.43 -9.81
C GLU A 356 18.98 -25.18 -11.30
N PRO A 357 20.02 -25.83 -11.89
CA PRO A 357 20.21 -25.80 -13.33
C PRO A 357 19.01 -26.50 -14.01
N GLN A 358 18.49 -25.89 -15.09
CA GLN A 358 17.46 -26.51 -15.90
C GLN A 358 17.96 -27.88 -16.38
N PRO A 359 17.17 -28.96 -16.24
CA PRO A 359 17.44 -30.18 -17.01
C PRO A 359 17.29 -29.81 -18.47
N PHE A 360 18.35 -30.07 -19.25
CA PHE A 360 18.41 -29.92 -20.70
C PHE A 360 17.39 -30.80 -21.40
#